data_b5d31d480e6f97eb7b53472b23a25687
#
_entry.id   b5d31d480e6f97eb7b53472b23a25687
#
_cell.length_a   1.000
_cell.length_b   1.000
_cell.length_c   1.000
_cell.angle_alpha   90.00
_cell.angle_beta   90.00
_cell.angle_gamma   90.00
#
_symmetry.space_group_name_H-M   'P 1'
#
loop_
_entity.id
_entity.type
_entity.pdbx_description
1 polymer ?
#
loop_
_entity_poly.entity_id
_entity_poly.type
_entity_poly.pdbx_seq_one_letter_code
_entity_poly.pdbx_strand_id
1 'polypeptide(L)' 'MIRIKRVRIPALPTRNPRRLYVYLPRDYRRSDRRYPVLYMFDGHNVFYDAHATYGKSWGMKEYLARTELPLIVAAIECN' A
#
# COMPACT_ATOMS: atom_id res chain seq x y z
N MET A 1 -0.53 -1.18 10.06
CA MET A 1 -1.96 -1.18 9.65
C MET A 1 -2.06 -0.83 8.18
N ILE A 2 -2.81 -1.62 7.45
CA ILE A 2 -2.96 -1.41 6.01
C ILE A 2 -4.39 -0.99 5.72
N ARG A 3 -4.54 0.10 4.98
CA ARG A 3 -5.85 0.59 4.52
C ARG A 3 -5.89 0.52 3.01
N ILE A 4 -7.05 0.17 2.47
CA ILE A 4 -7.26 0.10 1.02
C ILE A 4 -8.31 1.15 0.67
N LYS A 5 -7.95 2.04 -0.25
CA LYS A 5 -8.86 3.07 -0.76
C LYS A 5 -8.97 2.96 -2.26
N ARG A 6 -10.11 3.38 -2.79
CA ARG A 6 -10.32 3.44 -4.23
C ARG A 6 -10.12 4.88 -4.68
N VAL A 7 -9.27 5.06 -5.68
CA VAL A 7 -8.98 6.39 -6.23
C VAL A 7 -9.22 6.39 -7.73
N ARG A 8 -9.73 7.50 -8.23
CA ARG A 8 -9.88 7.72 -9.66
C ARG A 8 -8.75 8.63 -10.13
N ILE A 9 -8.17 8.27 -11.26
CA ILE A 9 -7.13 9.08 -11.89
C ILE A 9 -7.71 9.63 -13.17
N PRO A 10 -8.12 10.92 -13.21
CA PRO A 10 -8.85 11.48 -14.36
C PRO A 10 -8.08 11.41 -15.67
N ALA A 11 -6.75 11.43 -15.61
CA ALA A 11 -5.91 11.40 -16.80
C ALA A 11 -5.83 10.03 -17.47
N LEU A 12 -6.27 8.97 -16.76
CA LEU A 12 -6.24 7.61 -17.32
C LEU A 12 -7.54 7.31 -18.09
N PRO A 13 -7.44 6.60 -19.21
CA PRO A 13 -8.62 6.30 -20.04
C PRO A 13 -9.56 5.24 -19.44
N THR A 14 -9.23 4.67 -18.31
CA THR A 14 -10.05 3.63 -17.69
C THR A 14 -11.04 4.24 -16.73
N ARG A 15 -12.27 3.70 -16.73
CA ARG A 15 -13.34 4.14 -15.86
C ARG A 15 -13.30 3.52 -14.47
N ASN A 16 -12.53 2.45 -14.31
CA ASN A 16 -12.49 1.75 -13.04
C ASN A 16 -11.53 2.44 -12.08
N PRO A 17 -11.95 2.68 -10.83
CA PRO A 17 -11.03 3.22 -9.85
C PRO A 17 -9.90 2.23 -9.56
N ARG A 18 -8.75 2.75 -9.17
CA ARG A 18 -7.61 1.96 -8.74
C ARG A 18 -7.63 1.79 -7.24
N ARG A 19 -7.21 0.63 -6.77
CA ARG A 19 -6.99 0.47 -5.34
C ARG A 19 -5.66 1.08 -4.95
N LEU A 20 -5.69 1.87 -3.89
CA LEU A 20 -4.50 2.41 -3.26
C LEU A 20 -4.34 1.73 -1.91
N TYR A 21 -3.24 1.02 -1.74
CA TYR A 21 -2.90 0.36 -0.49
C TYR A 21 -2.00 1.28 0.31
N VAL A 22 -2.40 1.61 1.53
CA VAL A 22 -1.62 2.51 2.39
C VAL A 22 -1.27 1.77 3.67
N TYR A 23 0.02 1.55 3.89
CA TYR A 23 0.52 1.05 5.15
C TYR A 23 0.88 2.24 6.05
N LEU A 24 0.37 2.20 7.29
CA LEU A 24 0.66 3.21 8.30
C LEU A 24 1.42 2.56 9.43
N PRO A 25 2.48 3.20 9.96
CA PRO A 25 3.20 2.69 11.12
C PRO A 25 2.27 2.54 12.33
N ARG A 26 2.63 1.65 13.23
CA ARG A 26 1.82 1.29 14.39
C ARG A 26 1.44 2.49 15.25
N ASP A 27 2.35 3.43 15.41
CA ASP A 27 2.17 4.61 16.26
C ASP A 27 1.74 5.86 15.51
N TYR A 28 1.29 5.70 14.26
CA TYR A 28 0.97 6.83 13.38
C TYR A 28 0.01 7.83 14.02
N ARG A 29 -1.04 7.34 14.69
CA ARG A 29 -2.06 8.19 15.31
C ARG A 29 -1.67 8.75 16.67
N ARG A 30 -0.63 8.20 17.27
CA ARG A 30 -0.19 8.57 18.64
C ARG A 30 1.00 9.51 18.64
N SER A 31 1.53 9.82 17.48
CA SER A 31 2.76 10.57 17.34
C SER A 31 2.56 11.74 16.40
N ASP A 32 3.20 12.86 16.70
CA ASP A 32 3.28 14.00 15.80
C ASP A 32 4.43 13.86 14.80
N ARG A 33 5.07 12.70 14.77
CA ARG A 33 6.19 12.44 13.87
C ARG A 33 5.73 12.50 12.42
N ARG A 34 6.60 13.01 11.58
CA ARG A 34 6.45 12.92 10.14
C ARG A 34 7.21 11.70 9.65
N TYR A 35 6.60 10.96 8.74
CA TYR A 35 7.17 9.73 8.22
C TYR A 35 7.51 9.89 6.75
N PRO A 36 8.65 9.35 6.31
CA PRO A 36 8.90 9.25 4.87
C PRO A 36 7.87 8.35 4.22
N VAL A 37 7.56 8.62 2.97
CA VAL A 37 6.59 7.84 2.19
C VAL A 37 7.33 7.09 1.09
N LEU A 38 7.19 5.78 1.10
CA LEU A 38 7.66 4.93 0.02
C LEU A 38 6.52 4.69 -0.96
N TYR A 39 6.68 5.13 -2.20
CA TYR A 39 5.70 4.92 -3.25
C TYR A 39 6.03 3.67 -4.03
N MET A 40 5.04 2.79 -4.23
CA MET A 40 5.23 1.55 -4.97
C MET A 40 4.15 1.41 -6.04
N PHE A 41 4.53 0.75 -7.13
CA PHE A 41 3.57 0.36 -8.16
C PHE A 41 3.11 -1.07 -7.93
N ASP A 42 2.13 -1.51 -8.71
CA ASP A 42 1.57 -2.87 -8.62
C ASP A 42 1.10 -3.20 -7.20
N GLY A 43 0.36 -2.27 -6.59
CA GLY A 43 -0.07 -2.39 -5.20
C GLY A 43 -0.78 -3.70 -4.87
N HIS A 44 -1.46 -4.29 -5.86
CA HIS A 44 -2.13 -5.58 -5.68
C HIS A 44 -1.17 -6.73 -5.39
N ASN A 45 0.13 -6.58 -5.70
CA ASN A 45 1.15 -7.60 -5.45
C ASN A 45 1.92 -7.38 -4.14
N VAL A 46 1.76 -6.24 -3.49
CA VAL A 46 2.69 -5.81 -2.44
C VAL A 46 2.40 -6.48 -1.10
N PHE A 47 1.13 -6.55 -0.69
CA PHE A 47 0.78 -6.91 0.68
C PHE A 47 0.04 -8.24 0.84
N TYR A 48 -0.92 -8.56 -0.02
CA TYR A 48 -1.84 -9.68 0.19
C TYR A 48 -1.74 -10.72 -0.91
N ASP A 49 -1.54 -11.99 -0.52
CA ASP A 49 -1.50 -13.09 -1.48
C ASP A 49 -2.81 -13.20 -2.27
N ALA A 50 -3.94 -12.97 -1.61
CA ALA A 50 -5.26 -13.07 -2.23
C ALA A 50 -5.47 -12.05 -3.35
N HIS A 51 -4.75 -10.92 -3.31
CA HIS A 51 -4.86 -9.87 -4.32
C HIS A 51 -3.79 -9.99 -5.42
N ALA A 52 -2.75 -10.77 -5.17
CA ALA A 52 -1.59 -10.83 -6.07
C ALA A 52 -1.91 -11.61 -7.35
N THR A 53 -1.34 -11.15 -8.45
CA THR A 53 -1.58 -11.73 -9.78
C THR A 53 -1.27 -13.23 -9.82
N TYR A 54 -0.21 -13.64 -9.14
CA TYR A 54 0.21 -15.06 -9.13
C TYR A 54 -0.07 -15.75 -7.81
N GLY A 55 -0.94 -15.18 -6.98
CA GLY A 55 -1.33 -15.78 -5.72
C GLY A 55 -0.32 -15.63 -4.60
N LYS A 56 0.75 -14.87 -4.81
CA LYS A 56 1.76 -14.63 -3.78
C LYS A 56 2.23 -13.18 -3.84
N SER A 57 2.13 -12.50 -2.70
CA SER A 57 2.57 -11.11 -2.59
C SER A 57 4.09 -11.00 -2.46
N TRP A 58 4.58 -9.76 -2.50
CA TRP A 58 5.99 -9.46 -2.29
C TRP A 58 6.41 -9.51 -0.82
N GLY A 59 5.48 -9.82 0.09
CA GLY A 59 5.79 -10.00 1.50
C GLY A 59 6.01 -8.73 2.31
N MET A 60 5.58 -7.59 1.81
CA MET A 60 5.79 -6.31 2.50
C MET A 60 5.01 -6.21 3.80
N LYS A 61 3.82 -6.83 3.87
CA LYS A 61 3.03 -6.81 5.09
C LYS A 61 3.78 -7.48 6.24
N GLU A 62 4.33 -8.65 5.99
CA GLU A 62 5.08 -9.41 6.99
C GLU A 62 6.40 -8.74 7.33
N TYR A 63 7.08 -8.21 6.31
CA TYR A 63 8.34 -7.50 6.49
C TYR A 63 8.17 -6.27 7.39
N LEU A 64 7.17 -5.45 7.12
CA LEU A 64 6.93 -4.24 7.89
C LEU A 64 6.46 -4.55 9.32
N ALA A 65 5.66 -5.61 9.49
CA ALA A 65 5.25 -6.04 10.83
C ALA A 65 6.43 -6.50 11.67
N ARG A 66 7.40 -7.17 11.03
CA ARG A 66 8.58 -7.69 11.72
C ARG A 66 9.61 -6.61 12.03
N THR A 67 9.83 -5.69 11.09
CA THR A 67 10.88 -4.68 11.24
C THR A 67 10.41 -3.41 11.92
N GLU A 68 9.11 -3.15 11.92
CA GLU A 68 8.50 -1.93 12.48
C GLU A 68 9.15 -0.65 11.97
N LEU A 69 9.54 -0.64 10.69
CA LEU A 69 10.15 0.54 10.08
C LEU A 69 9.21 1.75 10.18
N PRO A 70 9.72 2.92 10.60
CA PRO A 70 8.90 4.12 10.76
C PRO A 70 8.69 4.83 9.42
N LEU A 71 7.90 4.23 8.55
CA LEU A 71 7.60 4.82 7.25
C LEU A 71 6.17 4.49 6.83
N ILE A 72 5.67 5.27 5.88
CA ILE A 72 4.39 5.04 5.23
C ILE A 72 4.66 4.41 3.86
N VAL A 73 3.89 3.40 3.48
CA VAL A 73 3.95 2.85 2.13
C VAL A 73 2.64 3.18 1.41
N ALA A 74 2.75 3.77 0.24
CA ALA A 74 1.61 4.05 -0.62
C ALA A 74 1.81 3.25 -1.92
N ALA A 75 1.02 2.20 -2.10
CA ALA A 75 1.16 1.27 -3.22
C ALA A 75 -0.10 1.31 -4.08
N ILE A 76 0.05 1.75 -5.34
CA ILE A 76 -1.07 1.87 -6.24
C ILE A 76 -1.18 0.67 -7.17
N GLU A 77 -2.42 0.20 -7.32
CA GLU A 77 -2.73 -0.90 -8.23
C GLU A 77 -2.57 -0.44 -9.68
N CYS A 78 -1.94 -1.28 -10.49
CA CYS A 78 -1.86 -1.08 -11.92
C CYS A 78 -2.87 -1.99 -12.63
N ASN A 79 -3.19 -1.63 -13.86
CA ASN A 79 -4.06 -2.47 -14.67
C ASN A 79 -3.41 -3.79 -15.03
#